data_269b8621d7445d8693ac1cde2c94cbbd
#
_entry.id   269b8621d7445d8693ac1cde2c94cbbd
#
_cell.length_a   1.000
_cell.length_b   1.000
_cell.length_c   1.000
_cell.angle_alpha   90.00
_cell.angle_beta   90.00
_cell.angle_gamma   90.00
#
_symmetry.space_group_name_H-M   'P 1'
#
loop_
_entity.id
_entity.type
_entity.pdbx_description
1 polymer ?
#
loop_
_entity_poly.entity_id
_entity_poly.type
_entity_poly.pdbx_seq_one_letter_code
_entity_poly.pdbx_strand_id
1 'polypeptide(L)'
;VGLKGAKDKFKASVLEACRQCFRATKYICDTDQPQFNTKQGTIMIDKSKPIYKIAVTFQHYSSLIGQMDKLVESELMEDQYRDTWIVSLFDLMVVSDTLKSEDDFLSYLDVHRTINTNHSTYYDELDILGQFLYQDLASKIDENRPMMIVGGSEDIDARYSYFPLDIKGL
;
A
#
# COMPACT_ATOMS: atom_id res chain seq x y z
N VAL A 1 -2.67 25.36 -8.77
CA VAL A 1 -1.59 24.46 -9.21
C VAL A 1 -2.07 23.81 -10.48
N GLY A 2 -1.38 24.11 -11.64
CA GLY A 2 -1.79 23.53 -12.92
C GLY A 2 -1.50 22.02 -12.97
N LEU A 3 -2.11 21.33 -13.94
CA LEU A 3 -1.98 19.88 -14.15
C LEU A 3 -0.49 19.41 -14.19
N LYS A 4 0.38 20.21 -14.77
CA LYS A 4 1.83 19.95 -14.81
C LYS A 4 2.43 19.86 -13.40
N GLY A 5 2.10 20.80 -12.51
CA GLY A 5 2.63 20.78 -11.14
C GLY A 5 2.09 19.61 -10.29
N ALA A 6 0.86 19.13 -10.55
CA ALA A 6 0.34 17.93 -9.91
C ALA A 6 1.10 16.67 -10.38
N LYS A 7 1.33 16.55 -11.68
CA LYS A 7 2.13 15.46 -12.27
C LYS A 7 3.56 15.42 -11.72
N ASP A 8 4.21 16.59 -11.63
CA ASP A 8 5.58 16.69 -11.11
C ASP A 8 5.65 16.27 -9.63
N LYS A 9 4.68 16.68 -8.81
CA LYS A 9 4.56 16.26 -7.40
C LYS A 9 4.34 14.75 -7.27
N PHE A 10 3.43 14.19 -8.05
CA PHE A 10 3.20 12.75 -8.07
C PHE A 10 4.49 11.98 -8.40
N LYS A 11 5.20 12.38 -9.46
CA LYS A 11 6.46 11.76 -9.84
C LYS A 11 7.53 11.87 -8.75
N ALA A 12 7.66 13.02 -8.11
CA ALA A 12 8.66 13.25 -7.08
C ALA A 12 8.38 12.48 -5.78
N SER A 13 7.12 12.23 -5.43
CA SER A 13 6.76 11.53 -4.20
C SER A 13 6.51 10.03 -4.43
N VAL A 14 5.60 9.69 -5.33
CA VAL A 14 5.15 8.31 -5.53
C VAL A 14 6.13 7.51 -6.38
N LEU A 15 6.45 8.01 -7.59
CA LEU A 15 7.29 7.26 -8.52
C LEU A 15 8.71 7.07 -8.00
N GLU A 16 9.28 8.07 -7.31
CA GLU A 16 10.61 7.93 -6.72
C GLU A 16 10.62 6.92 -5.55
N ALA A 17 9.58 6.89 -4.71
CA ALA A 17 9.45 5.88 -3.67
C ALA A 17 9.35 4.46 -4.26
N CYS A 18 8.55 4.27 -5.32
CA CYS A 18 8.46 2.99 -6.02
C CYS A 18 9.83 2.57 -6.63
N ARG A 19 10.57 3.49 -7.21
CA ARG A 19 11.93 3.24 -7.72
C ARG A 19 12.89 2.80 -6.62
N GLN A 20 12.80 3.39 -5.44
CA GLN A 20 13.63 2.99 -4.29
C GLN A 20 13.28 1.57 -3.84
N CYS A 21 12.00 1.24 -3.70
CA CYS A 21 11.54 -0.11 -3.39
C CYS A 21 12.05 -1.11 -4.43
N PHE A 22 11.90 -0.81 -5.72
CA PHE A 22 12.37 -1.67 -6.80
C PHE A 22 13.88 -1.91 -6.76
N ARG A 23 14.70 -0.85 -6.58
CA ARG A 23 16.16 -0.96 -6.46
C ARG A 23 16.57 -1.81 -5.26
N ALA A 24 15.92 -1.62 -4.11
CA ALA A 24 16.19 -2.42 -2.91
C ALA A 24 15.84 -3.90 -3.14
N THR A 25 14.68 -4.18 -3.71
CA THR A 25 14.26 -5.55 -4.05
C THR A 25 15.23 -6.20 -5.03
N LYS A 26 15.62 -5.47 -6.09
CA LYS A 26 16.59 -5.96 -7.07
C LYS A 26 17.94 -6.29 -6.41
N TYR A 27 18.45 -5.42 -5.53
CA TYR A 27 19.67 -5.69 -4.77
C TYR A 27 19.55 -6.97 -3.94
N ILE A 28 18.42 -7.16 -3.22
CA ILE A 28 18.19 -8.37 -2.42
C ILE A 28 18.18 -9.63 -3.30
N CYS A 29 17.50 -9.58 -4.44
CA CYS A 29 17.40 -10.73 -5.35
C CYS A 29 18.72 -11.09 -6.01
N ASP A 30 19.47 -10.09 -6.48
CA ASP A 30 20.69 -10.27 -7.29
C ASP A 30 21.96 -10.54 -6.43
N THR A 31 21.89 -10.31 -5.11
CA THR A 31 23.04 -10.50 -4.20
C THR A 31 22.94 -11.84 -3.47
N ASP A 32 24.01 -12.62 -3.39
CA ASP A 32 24.00 -13.92 -2.70
C ASP A 32 23.70 -13.79 -1.20
N GLN A 33 24.34 -12.84 -0.54
CA GLN A 33 24.16 -12.52 0.88
C GLN A 33 23.81 -11.04 1.05
N PRO A 34 22.56 -10.64 0.77
CA PRO A 34 22.17 -9.25 0.86
C PRO A 34 22.18 -8.77 2.31
N GLN A 35 22.78 -7.59 2.53
CA GLN A 35 22.89 -6.99 3.84
C GLN A 35 22.72 -5.49 3.79
N PHE A 36 22.19 -4.92 4.86
CA PHE A 36 22.04 -3.47 5.03
C PHE A 36 22.79 -3.00 6.28
N ASN A 37 23.61 -1.99 6.13
CA ASN A 37 24.30 -1.34 7.26
C ASN A 37 23.38 -0.29 7.86
N THR A 38 23.09 -0.40 9.12
CA THR A 38 22.31 0.55 9.90
C THR A 38 23.14 1.15 11.03
N LYS A 39 22.62 2.18 11.69
CA LYS A 39 23.25 2.74 12.91
C LYS A 39 23.35 1.72 14.06
N GLN A 40 22.52 0.69 14.05
CA GLN A 40 22.45 -0.35 15.08
C GLN A 40 23.25 -1.60 14.72
N GLY A 41 23.84 -1.64 13.52
CA GLY A 41 24.62 -2.77 13.00
C GLY A 41 24.19 -3.22 11.62
N THR A 42 24.73 -4.36 11.18
CA THR A 42 24.44 -4.97 9.88
C THR A 42 23.25 -5.91 10.00
N ILE A 43 22.24 -5.73 9.15
CA ILE A 43 21.09 -6.62 9.02
C ILE A 43 21.31 -7.51 7.81
N MET A 44 21.36 -8.83 8.03
CA MET A 44 21.36 -9.84 6.98
C MET A 44 19.92 -10.13 6.55
N ILE A 45 19.69 -10.24 5.26
CA ILE A 45 18.35 -10.49 4.71
C ILE A 45 18.19 -11.98 4.40
N ASP A 46 17.13 -12.56 4.95
CA ASP A 46 16.72 -13.93 4.66
C ASP A 46 15.91 -13.98 3.36
N LYS A 47 16.53 -14.43 2.28
CA LYS A 47 15.90 -14.52 0.95
C LYS A 47 14.79 -15.57 0.84
N SER A 48 14.61 -16.44 1.84
CA SER A 48 13.52 -17.42 1.86
C SER A 48 12.16 -16.79 2.22
N LYS A 49 12.18 -15.58 2.75
CA LYS A 49 10.98 -14.85 3.14
C LYS A 49 10.44 -14.00 1.99
N PRO A 50 9.11 -13.80 1.92
CA PRO A 50 8.51 -12.90 0.93
C PRO A 50 9.01 -11.45 1.13
N ILE A 51 9.13 -10.72 0.03
CA ILE A 51 9.51 -9.31 0.04
C ILE A 51 8.26 -8.50 -0.33
N TYR A 52 7.83 -7.61 0.55
CA TYR A 52 6.76 -6.67 0.30
C TYR A 52 7.34 -5.28 0.06
N LYS A 53 6.82 -4.59 -0.96
CA LYS A 53 7.21 -3.23 -1.32
C LYS A 53 6.13 -2.27 -0.83
N ILE A 54 6.49 -1.36 0.08
CA ILE A 54 5.56 -0.38 0.66
C ILE A 54 6.14 1.02 0.43
N ALA A 55 5.43 1.85 -0.31
CA ALA A 55 5.77 3.24 -0.55
C ALA A 55 4.83 4.14 0.27
N VAL A 56 5.35 4.79 1.30
CA VAL A 56 4.55 5.65 2.18
C VAL A 56 4.64 7.10 1.72
N THR A 57 3.49 7.75 1.56
CA THR A 57 3.37 9.15 1.16
C THR A 57 2.66 9.98 2.22
N PHE A 58 2.94 11.30 2.28
CA PHE A 58 2.16 12.22 3.11
C PHE A 58 0.82 12.60 2.48
N GLN A 59 0.76 12.57 1.17
CA GLN A 59 -0.44 12.94 0.42
C GLN A 59 -1.30 11.70 0.16
N HIS A 60 -2.60 11.88 0.24
CA HIS A 60 -3.56 10.84 -0.04
C HIS A 60 -3.75 10.70 -1.56
N TYR A 61 -3.31 9.59 -2.11
CA TYR A 61 -3.40 9.28 -3.54
C TYR A 61 -4.27 8.06 -3.83
N SER A 62 -4.98 7.50 -2.85
CA SER A 62 -5.67 6.21 -2.96
C SER A 62 -6.59 6.12 -4.17
N SER A 63 -7.44 7.13 -4.40
CA SER A 63 -8.34 7.16 -5.56
C SER A 63 -7.63 7.21 -6.92
N LEU A 64 -6.38 7.67 -6.96
CA LEU A 64 -5.55 7.68 -8.16
C LEU A 64 -4.82 6.33 -8.31
N ILE A 65 -4.21 5.85 -7.24
CA ILE A 65 -3.46 4.59 -7.20
C ILE A 65 -4.37 3.40 -7.44
N GLY A 66 -5.59 3.41 -6.90
CA GLY A 66 -6.59 2.36 -7.14
C GLY A 66 -7.06 2.23 -8.59
N GLN A 67 -6.55 3.06 -9.49
CA GLN A 67 -6.74 2.96 -10.93
C GLN A 67 -5.40 2.74 -11.66
N MET A 68 -4.60 1.81 -11.14
CA MET A 68 -3.23 1.56 -11.58
C MET A 68 -3.10 1.37 -13.10
N ASP A 69 -4.05 0.68 -13.74
CA ASP A 69 -4.03 0.50 -15.19
C ASP A 69 -4.03 1.82 -15.95
N LYS A 70 -4.86 2.78 -15.52
CA LYS A 70 -4.90 4.11 -16.14
C LYS A 70 -3.62 4.90 -15.91
N LEU A 71 -2.96 4.68 -14.77
CA LEU A 71 -1.65 5.30 -14.50
C LEU A 71 -0.57 4.74 -15.42
N VAL A 72 -0.58 3.44 -15.66
CA VAL A 72 0.36 2.77 -16.58
C VAL A 72 0.07 3.20 -18.03
N GLU A 73 -1.17 3.13 -18.49
CA GLU A 73 -1.59 3.58 -19.82
C GLU A 73 -1.23 5.05 -20.13
N SER A 74 -1.29 5.92 -19.09
CA SER A 74 -0.93 7.35 -19.22
C SER A 74 0.55 7.65 -19.00
N GLU A 75 1.40 6.64 -18.88
CA GLU A 75 2.84 6.75 -18.61
C GLU A 75 3.17 7.55 -17.33
N LEU A 76 2.25 7.58 -16.38
CA LEU A 76 2.46 8.17 -15.05
C LEU A 76 3.09 7.19 -14.08
N MET A 77 2.92 5.89 -14.34
CA MET A 77 3.49 4.78 -13.58
C MET A 77 4.10 3.77 -14.54
N GLU A 78 5.20 3.15 -14.14
CA GLU A 78 5.80 2.03 -14.88
C GLU A 78 5.21 0.71 -14.36
N ASP A 79 4.87 -0.21 -15.25
CA ASP A 79 4.21 -1.48 -14.91
C ASP A 79 5.03 -2.33 -13.91
N GLN A 80 6.35 -2.26 -13.96
CA GLN A 80 7.24 -2.95 -13.02
C GLN A 80 7.12 -2.52 -11.55
N TYR A 81 6.40 -1.43 -11.26
CA TYR A 81 6.14 -0.97 -9.88
C TYR A 81 4.75 -1.34 -9.38
N ARG A 82 3.95 -2.04 -10.19
CA ARG A 82 2.56 -2.39 -9.92
C ARG A 82 2.37 -3.08 -8.58
N ASP A 83 3.23 -4.00 -8.21
CA ASP A 83 3.18 -4.76 -6.97
C ASP A 83 3.65 -4.00 -5.72
N THR A 84 3.87 -2.68 -5.82
CA THR A 84 4.17 -1.82 -4.69
C THR A 84 2.88 -1.31 -4.06
N TRP A 85 2.67 -1.58 -2.77
CA TRP A 85 1.61 -0.93 -2.01
C TRP A 85 1.97 0.53 -1.76
N ILE A 86 1.20 1.44 -2.33
CA ILE A 86 1.39 2.88 -2.19
C ILE A 86 0.30 3.40 -1.26
N VAL A 87 0.66 3.83 -0.08
CA VAL A 87 -0.27 4.16 1.00
C VAL A 87 0.06 5.53 1.60
N SER A 88 -0.95 6.28 2.03
CA SER A 88 -0.70 7.48 2.82
C SER A 88 -0.24 7.11 4.23
N LEU A 89 0.54 8.01 4.87
CA LEU A 89 0.96 7.80 6.27
C LEU A 89 -0.26 7.63 7.19
N PHE A 90 -1.33 8.39 6.96
CA PHE A 90 -2.53 8.33 7.79
C PHE A 90 -3.27 7.01 7.62
N ASP A 91 -3.45 6.53 6.39
CA ASP A 91 -4.08 5.23 6.14
C ASP A 91 -3.24 4.09 6.73
N LEU A 92 -1.91 4.14 6.58
CA LEU A 92 -1.01 3.16 7.19
C LEU A 92 -1.13 3.13 8.71
N MET A 93 -1.30 4.29 9.36
CA MET A 93 -1.54 4.35 10.81
C MET A 93 -2.85 3.66 11.18
N VAL A 94 -3.94 3.91 10.42
CA VAL A 94 -5.23 3.25 10.64
C VAL A 94 -5.13 1.74 10.44
N VAL A 95 -4.49 1.30 9.36
CA VAL A 95 -4.24 -0.12 9.08
C VAL A 95 -3.46 -0.76 10.24
N SER A 96 -2.36 -0.13 10.66
CA SER A 96 -1.50 -0.66 11.73
C SER A 96 -2.18 -0.67 13.10
N ASP A 97 -3.06 0.29 13.39
CA ASP A 97 -3.86 0.29 14.63
C ASP A 97 -4.96 -0.76 14.61
N THR A 98 -5.48 -1.07 13.44
CA THR A 98 -6.61 -1.97 13.26
C THR A 98 -6.20 -3.43 13.21
N LEU A 99 -5.15 -3.76 12.47
CA LEU A 99 -4.59 -5.12 12.36
C LEU A 99 -3.69 -5.40 13.56
N LYS A 100 -4.12 -6.31 14.44
CA LYS A 100 -3.49 -6.53 15.75
C LYS A 100 -2.40 -7.59 15.73
N SER A 101 -2.35 -8.44 14.70
CA SER A 101 -1.36 -9.50 14.59
C SER A 101 -0.47 -9.32 13.37
N GLU A 102 0.74 -9.90 13.43
CA GLU A 102 1.66 -9.97 12.29
C GLU A 102 1.02 -10.76 11.13
N ASP A 103 0.33 -11.85 11.43
CA ASP A 103 -0.32 -12.69 10.43
C ASP A 103 -1.43 -11.94 9.68
N ASP A 104 -2.25 -11.15 10.39
CA ASP A 104 -3.27 -10.32 9.74
C ASP A 104 -2.62 -9.27 8.83
N PHE A 105 -1.54 -8.64 9.29
CA PHE A 105 -0.83 -7.65 8.49
C PHE A 105 -0.20 -8.25 7.24
N LEU A 106 0.44 -9.42 7.35
CA LEU A 106 1.00 -10.13 6.20
C LEU A 106 -0.09 -10.57 5.21
N SER A 107 -1.21 -11.09 5.72
CA SER A 107 -2.37 -11.43 4.88
C SER A 107 -2.94 -10.21 4.16
N TYR A 108 -2.97 -9.06 4.83
CA TYR A 108 -3.39 -7.80 4.21
C TYR A 108 -2.43 -7.36 3.09
N LEU A 109 -1.12 -7.51 3.28
CA LEU A 109 -0.12 -7.24 2.25
C LEU A 109 -0.27 -8.17 1.03
N ASP A 110 -0.61 -9.45 1.26
CA ASP A 110 -0.89 -10.39 0.17
C ASP A 110 -2.14 -10.00 -0.62
N VAL A 111 -3.20 -9.55 0.06
CA VAL A 111 -4.41 -8.99 -0.59
C VAL A 111 -4.04 -7.80 -1.45
N HIS A 112 -3.26 -6.84 -0.93
CA HIS A 112 -2.81 -5.68 -1.71
C HIS A 112 -1.99 -6.06 -2.93
N ARG A 113 -1.06 -7.01 -2.78
CA ARG A 113 -0.29 -7.52 -3.92
C ARG A 113 -1.21 -8.10 -4.98
N THR A 114 -2.20 -8.89 -4.58
CA THR A 114 -3.17 -9.48 -5.52
C THR A 114 -4.02 -8.42 -6.21
N ILE A 115 -4.56 -7.43 -5.46
CA ILE A 115 -5.32 -6.30 -6.03
C ILE A 115 -4.52 -5.60 -7.13
N ASN A 116 -3.26 -5.32 -6.86
CA ASN A 116 -2.41 -4.58 -7.77
C ASN A 116 -2.01 -5.39 -9.00
N THR A 117 -1.88 -6.71 -8.89
CA THR A 117 -1.43 -7.59 -9.98
C THR A 117 -2.58 -8.16 -10.81
N ASN A 118 -3.78 -8.32 -10.25
CA ASN A 118 -4.95 -8.84 -10.96
C ASN A 118 -5.79 -7.75 -11.65
N HIS A 119 -5.28 -6.50 -11.71
CA HIS A 119 -5.98 -5.35 -12.31
C HIS A 119 -7.27 -4.94 -11.61
N SER A 120 -7.41 -5.25 -10.32
CA SER A 120 -8.54 -4.76 -9.50
C SER A 120 -8.45 -3.25 -9.30
N THR A 121 -9.60 -2.63 -9.04
CA THR A 121 -9.69 -1.18 -8.81
C THR A 121 -10.32 -0.87 -7.46
N TYR A 122 -9.91 0.23 -6.86
CA TYR A 122 -10.48 0.77 -5.62
C TYR A 122 -10.39 2.31 -5.61
N TYR A 123 -11.07 2.96 -4.69
CA TYR A 123 -11.02 4.42 -4.54
C TYR A 123 -10.44 4.87 -3.20
N ASP A 124 -10.58 4.04 -2.18
CA ASP A 124 -10.12 4.34 -0.84
C ASP A 124 -9.40 3.13 -0.23
N GLU A 125 -8.29 3.38 0.45
CA GLU A 125 -7.56 2.36 1.20
C GLU A 125 -8.42 1.72 2.30
N LEU A 126 -9.26 2.54 2.95
CA LEU A 126 -10.14 2.08 4.02
C LEU A 126 -11.28 1.19 3.50
N ASP A 127 -11.65 1.27 2.22
CA ASP A 127 -12.56 0.30 1.60
C ASP A 127 -11.95 -1.10 1.56
N ILE A 128 -10.67 -1.21 1.22
CA ILE A 128 -9.95 -2.48 1.24
C ILE A 128 -9.87 -3.02 2.65
N LEU A 129 -9.48 -2.17 3.61
CA LEU A 129 -9.37 -2.56 5.03
C LEU A 129 -10.70 -3.05 5.59
N GLY A 130 -11.79 -2.32 5.35
CA GLY A 130 -13.13 -2.70 5.82
C GLY A 130 -13.60 -4.02 5.20
N GLN A 131 -13.41 -4.20 3.89
CA GLN A 131 -13.76 -5.47 3.24
C GLN A 131 -12.88 -6.63 3.69
N PHE A 132 -11.60 -6.39 3.97
CA PHE A 132 -10.69 -7.40 4.54
C PHE A 132 -11.19 -7.88 5.91
N LEU A 133 -11.56 -6.96 6.79
CA LEU A 133 -11.95 -7.26 8.17
C LEU A 133 -13.35 -7.84 8.31
N TYR A 134 -14.31 -7.33 7.56
CA TYR A 134 -15.73 -7.59 7.79
C TYR A 134 -16.41 -8.39 6.68
N GLN A 135 -15.78 -8.49 5.49
CA GLN A 135 -16.38 -9.11 4.32
C GLN A 135 -15.55 -10.25 3.73
N ASP A 136 -14.51 -10.70 4.45
CA ASP A 136 -13.64 -11.81 4.05
C ASP A 136 -13.05 -11.62 2.62
N LEU A 137 -12.52 -10.43 2.35
CA LEU A 137 -11.92 -10.10 1.06
C LEU A 137 -10.79 -11.06 0.68
N ALA A 138 -10.01 -11.53 1.67
CA ALA A 138 -8.88 -12.43 1.44
C ALA A 138 -9.29 -13.75 0.78
N SER A 139 -10.50 -14.26 1.09
CA SER A 139 -11.01 -15.49 0.46
C SER A 139 -11.71 -15.26 -0.88
N LYS A 140 -12.11 -14.01 -1.16
CA LYS A 140 -12.86 -13.64 -2.37
C LYS A 140 -11.98 -13.16 -3.51
N ILE A 141 -10.79 -12.65 -3.17
CA ILE A 141 -9.88 -12.13 -4.17
C ILE A 141 -9.22 -13.27 -4.95
N ASP A 142 -9.25 -13.16 -6.28
CA ASP A 142 -8.71 -14.15 -7.21
C ASP A 142 -7.62 -13.50 -8.06
N GLU A 143 -6.47 -14.13 -8.16
CA GLU A 143 -5.32 -13.64 -8.93
C GLU A 143 -5.64 -13.44 -10.43
N ASN A 144 -6.62 -14.19 -10.93
CA ASN A 144 -6.99 -14.16 -12.37
C ASN A 144 -8.27 -13.36 -12.65
N ARG A 145 -8.90 -12.77 -11.62
CA ARG A 145 -10.19 -12.11 -11.77
C ARG A 145 -10.17 -10.70 -11.15
N PRO A 146 -10.10 -9.66 -11.98
CA PRO A 146 -10.18 -8.29 -11.46
C PRO A 146 -11.55 -8.00 -10.85
N MET A 147 -11.56 -7.19 -9.82
CA MET A 147 -12.77 -6.73 -9.14
C MET A 147 -12.71 -5.24 -8.82
N MET A 148 -13.85 -4.64 -8.56
CA MET A 148 -13.95 -3.30 -7.99
C MET A 148 -14.23 -3.41 -6.50
N ILE A 149 -13.37 -2.81 -5.69
CA ILE A 149 -13.48 -2.81 -4.23
C ILE A 149 -14.04 -1.46 -3.79
N VAL A 150 -15.21 -1.47 -3.17
CA VAL A 150 -15.93 -0.28 -2.71
C VAL A 150 -16.74 -0.59 -1.44
N GLY A 151 -16.96 0.42 -0.59
CA GLY A 151 -17.94 0.32 0.50
C GLY A 151 -17.45 -0.50 1.71
N GLY A 152 -16.22 -0.28 2.16
CA GLY A 152 -15.69 -0.84 3.41
C GLY A 152 -15.30 0.23 4.41
N SER A 153 -15.10 1.47 3.95
CA SER A 153 -14.66 2.60 4.77
C SER A 153 -15.67 3.00 5.84
N GLU A 154 -16.97 2.85 5.59
CA GLU A 154 -18.02 3.19 6.56
C GLU A 154 -17.89 2.39 7.86
N ASP A 155 -17.50 1.12 7.79
CA ASP A 155 -17.28 0.24 8.95
C ASP A 155 -16.06 0.70 9.77
N ILE A 156 -15.02 1.18 9.09
CA ILE A 156 -13.83 1.74 9.71
C ILE A 156 -14.15 3.08 10.37
N ASP A 157 -14.82 3.98 9.67
CA ASP A 157 -15.24 5.29 10.19
C ASP A 157 -16.14 5.15 11.42
N ALA A 158 -17.08 4.19 11.42
CA ALA A 158 -17.90 3.89 12.58
C ALA A 158 -17.04 3.52 13.80
N ARG A 159 -16.00 2.74 13.63
CA ARG A 159 -15.08 2.36 14.71
C ARG A 159 -14.38 3.57 15.33
N TYR A 160 -13.93 4.52 14.52
CA TYR A 160 -13.21 5.71 15.00
C TYR A 160 -14.13 6.84 15.48
N SER A 161 -15.39 6.90 15.02
CA SER A 161 -16.38 7.88 15.47
C SER A 161 -16.82 7.69 16.94
N TYR A 162 -16.61 6.51 17.51
CA TYR A 162 -16.88 6.22 18.93
C TYR A 162 -15.74 6.65 19.87
N PHE A 163 -14.61 7.16 19.38
CA PHE A 163 -13.61 7.81 20.21
C PHE A 163 -13.94 9.31 20.29
N PRO A 164 -14.64 9.79 21.33
CA PRO A 164 -14.74 11.22 21.53
C PRO A 164 -13.31 11.75 21.71
N LEU A 165 -12.89 12.61 20.78
CA LEU A 165 -11.70 13.43 21.01
C LEU A 165 -11.99 14.27 22.28
N ASP A 166 -11.54 13.81 23.41
CA ASP A 166 -11.60 14.60 24.65
C ASP A 166 -10.56 15.74 24.55
N ILE A 167 -10.93 16.77 23.77
CA ILE A 167 -10.12 17.98 23.56
C ILE A 167 -10.13 18.88 24.81
N LYS A 168 -10.68 18.44 25.95
CA LYS A 168 -10.71 19.19 27.20
C LYS A 168 -9.43 19.16 28.01
N GLY A 169 -8.35 18.62 27.47
CA GLY A 169 -7.06 18.44 28.14
C GLY A 169 -5.84 19.12 27.49
N LEU A 170 -6.03 20.12 26.59
CA LEU A 170 -4.92 20.96 26.09
C LEU A 170 -5.07 22.38 26.56
#